data_8e5856726be056091fd0a89b929f9499
#
_entry.id   8e5856726be056091fd0a89b929f9499
#
_cell.length_a   1.000
_cell.length_b   1.000
_cell.length_c   1.000
_cell.angle_alpha   90.00
_cell.angle_beta   90.00
_cell.angle_gamma   90.00
#
_symmetry.space_group_name_H-M   'P 1'
#
loop_
_entity.id
_entity.type
_entity.pdbx_description
1 polymer ?
#
loop_
_entity_poly.entity_id
_entity_poly.type
_entity_poly.pdbx_seq_one_letter_code
_entity_poly.pdbx_strand_id
1 'polypeptide(L)'
;AESVEKGAWEGNTVFLHKDGHEMPCKIKITPTKDSDGNHIGYCGVTSPLHDKTPADVRPKISFATKLFSWMVIMRLPFLTATIVPILLGAAVASKFVDIDWFYFTLTMLGGFFLHIGTNTSNDYYDHISGTDEANYNYMIPFSGGSRSIQMGLITPKGMLNVAIVTFALSALVGIPLIYKAGISILYLGIIGFLSGFFYTAPPFRFASRKGLGELLIGLNFGP
;
A
#
# COMPACT_ATOMS: atom_id res chain seq x y z
N ALA A 1 -13.55 -0.79 19.39
CA ALA A 1 -14.10 0.39 20.06
C ALA A 1 -15.58 0.18 20.41
N GLU A 2 -16.48 -0.02 19.44
CA GLU A 2 -17.93 -0.12 19.66
C GLU A 2 -18.35 -1.25 20.61
N SER A 3 -17.69 -2.43 20.53
CA SER A 3 -17.99 -3.55 21.43
C SER A 3 -17.56 -3.27 22.90
N VAL A 4 -16.56 -2.44 23.11
CA VAL A 4 -16.12 -2.04 24.47
C VAL A 4 -17.12 -1.05 25.07
N GLU A 5 -17.59 -0.08 24.30
CA GLU A 5 -18.54 0.95 24.76
C GLU A 5 -19.93 0.39 24.98
N LYS A 6 -20.41 -0.49 24.09
CA LYS A 6 -21.77 -1.05 24.14
C LYS A 6 -21.87 -2.44 24.80
N GLY A 7 -20.75 -3.00 25.24
CA GLY A 7 -20.67 -4.33 25.86
C GLY A 7 -20.74 -5.50 24.87
N ALA A 8 -21.14 -5.28 23.62
CA ALA A 8 -21.12 -6.26 22.54
C ALA A 8 -21.25 -5.56 21.19
N TRP A 9 -20.72 -6.20 20.15
CA TRP A 9 -20.98 -5.84 18.75
C TRP A 9 -21.54 -7.05 18.01
N GLU A 10 -22.57 -6.83 17.19
CA GLU A 10 -23.14 -7.87 16.33
C GLU A 10 -23.20 -7.39 14.89
N GLY A 11 -22.87 -8.27 13.96
CA GLY A 11 -22.94 -7.98 12.54
C GLY A 11 -23.03 -9.24 11.69
N ASN A 12 -23.38 -9.06 10.43
CA ASN A 12 -23.37 -10.13 9.44
C ASN A 12 -22.12 -10.01 8.58
N THR A 13 -21.54 -11.15 8.20
CA THR A 13 -20.35 -11.21 7.35
C THR A 13 -20.36 -12.51 6.53
N VAL A 14 -19.44 -12.60 5.58
CA VAL A 14 -19.22 -13.82 4.79
C VAL A 14 -17.90 -14.43 5.23
N PHE A 15 -17.94 -15.68 5.67
CA PHE A 15 -16.74 -16.48 5.93
C PHE A 15 -16.45 -17.38 4.73
N LEU A 16 -15.19 -17.67 4.51
CA LEU A 16 -14.75 -18.66 3.56
C LEU A 16 -14.56 -19.98 4.30
N HIS A 17 -15.33 -20.99 3.91
CA HIS A 17 -15.16 -22.34 4.42
C HIS A 17 -13.87 -22.96 3.88
N LYS A 18 -13.32 -23.95 4.58
CA LYS A 18 -12.10 -24.66 4.17
C LYS A 18 -12.15 -25.26 2.77
N ASP A 19 -13.35 -25.59 2.28
CA ASP A 19 -13.59 -26.16 0.95
C ASP A 19 -13.70 -25.08 -0.13
N GLY A 20 -13.51 -23.80 0.24
CA GLY A 20 -13.53 -22.64 -0.68
C GLY A 20 -14.91 -22.05 -0.98
N HIS A 21 -16.01 -22.58 -0.42
CA HIS A 21 -17.33 -21.97 -0.56
C HIS A 21 -17.55 -20.86 0.46
N GLU A 22 -18.31 -19.84 0.07
CA GLU A 22 -18.69 -18.73 0.91
C GLU A 22 -19.90 -19.06 1.79
N MET A 23 -19.81 -18.74 3.07
CA MET A 23 -20.85 -18.99 4.05
C MET A 23 -21.29 -17.69 4.73
N PRO A 24 -22.56 -17.28 4.58
CA PRO A 24 -23.08 -16.12 5.29
C PRO A 24 -23.21 -16.44 6.78
N CYS A 25 -22.67 -15.58 7.63
CA CYS A 25 -22.65 -15.78 9.07
C CYS A 25 -23.03 -14.52 9.83
N LYS A 26 -23.63 -14.70 11.00
CA LYS A 26 -23.75 -13.68 12.03
C LYS A 26 -22.59 -13.85 13.00
N ILE A 27 -21.90 -12.76 13.30
CA ILE A 27 -20.84 -12.74 14.31
C ILE A 27 -21.25 -11.80 15.45
N LYS A 28 -21.02 -12.27 16.68
CA LYS A 28 -21.16 -11.47 17.89
C LYS A 28 -19.81 -11.41 18.57
N ILE A 29 -19.33 -10.19 18.84
CA ILE A 29 -18.04 -9.94 19.50
C ILE A 29 -18.32 -9.30 20.84
N THR A 30 -17.84 -9.94 21.92
CA THR A 30 -17.93 -9.43 23.28
C THR A 30 -16.54 -9.20 23.86
N PRO A 31 -16.29 -8.08 24.57
CA PRO A 31 -15.04 -7.88 25.27
C PRO A 31 -14.90 -8.86 26.43
N THR A 32 -13.73 -9.44 26.60
CA THR A 32 -13.38 -10.31 27.71
C THR A 32 -12.58 -9.53 28.74
N LYS A 33 -12.92 -9.67 30.03
CA LYS A 33 -12.26 -8.99 31.15
C LYS A 33 -11.67 -10.02 32.10
N ASP A 34 -10.59 -9.66 32.78
CA ASP A 34 -10.04 -10.42 33.90
C ASP A 34 -10.88 -10.26 35.17
N SER A 35 -10.45 -10.90 36.26
CA SER A 35 -11.09 -10.81 37.60
C SER A 35 -11.10 -9.37 38.17
N ASP A 36 -10.16 -8.54 37.74
CA ASP A 36 -9.98 -7.17 38.17
C ASP A 36 -10.73 -6.15 37.30
N GLY A 37 -11.44 -6.65 36.23
CA GLY A 37 -12.24 -5.84 35.34
C GLY A 37 -11.46 -5.25 34.17
N ASN A 38 -10.16 -5.53 34.03
CA ASN A 38 -9.35 -5.05 32.90
C ASN A 38 -9.68 -5.80 31.63
N HIS A 39 -9.68 -5.09 30.50
CA HIS A 39 -9.91 -5.67 29.21
C HIS A 39 -8.71 -6.52 28.76
N ILE A 40 -8.92 -7.82 28.56
CA ILE A 40 -7.88 -8.78 28.17
C ILE A 40 -8.02 -9.33 26.75
N GLY A 41 -9.14 -9.09 26.07
CA GLY A 41 -9.36 -9.56 24.70
C GLY A 41 -10.81 -9.51 24.27
N TYR A 42 -11.12 -10.25 23.22
CA TYR A 42 -12.46 -10.36 22.66
C TYR A 42 -12.84 -11.82 22.47
N CYS A 43 -14.10 -12.17 22.77
CA CYS A 43 -14.68 -13.45 22.41
C CYS A 43 -15.61 -13.23 21.20
N GLY A 44 -15.39 -14.00 20.13
CA GLY A 44 -16.21 -13.99 18.92
C GLY A 44 -17.01 -15.29 18.80
N VAL A 45 -18.34 -15.16 18.72
CA VAL A 45 -19.23 -16.29 18.42
C VAL A 45 -19.80 -16.10 17.02
N THR A 46 -19.63 -17.11 16.18
CA THR A 46 -20.11 -17.10 14.79
C THR A 46 -21.19 -18.14 14.61
N SER A 47 -22.31 -17.74 13.98
CA SER A 47 -23.43 -18.61 13.65
C SER A 47 -23.75 -18.52 12.17
N PRO A 48 -23.89 -19.64 11.43
CA PRO A 48 -24.27 -19.61 10.02
C PRO A 48 -25.70 -19.09 9.85
N LEU A 49 -25.93 -18.35 8.77
CA LEU A 49 -27.23 -17.84 8.37
C LEU A 49 -27.74 -18.68 7.19
N HIS A 50 -28.58 -19.65 7.47
CA HIS A 50 -29.11 -20.57 6.45
C HIS A 50 -30.19 -19.98 5.55
N ASP A 51 -30.77 -18.87 5.95
CA ASP A 51 -31.85 -18.13 5.27
C ASP A 51 -31.33 -17.00 4.36
N LYS A 52 -30.02 -16.80 4.29
CA LYS A 52 -29.38 -15.71 3.52
C LYS A 52 -28.32 -16.24 2.57
N THR A 53 -28.17 -15.54 1.45
CA THR A 53 -27.06 -15.77 0.53
C THR A 53 -25.85 -14.90 0.90
N PRO A 54 -24.62 -15.25 0.47
CA PRO A 54 -23.45 -14.39 0.67
C PRO A 54 -23.65 -12.96 0.15
N ALA A 55 -24.40 -12.79 -0.94
CA ALA A 55 -24.69 -11.48 -1.53
C ALA A 55 -25.56 -10.59 -0.62
N ASP A 56 -26.47 -11.19 0.17
CA ASP A 56 -27.38 -10.47 1.05
C ASP A 56 -26.69 -9.88 2.28
N VAL A 57 -25.57 -10.50 2.70
CA VAL A 57 -24.85 -10.10 3.91
C VAL A 57 -23.56 -9.34 3.62
N ARG A 58 -23.11 -9.32 2.37
CA ARG A 58 -21.95 -8.51 2.01
C ARG A 58 -22.23 -7.03 2.24
N PRO A 59 -21.36 -6.32 2.98
CA PRO A 59 -21.55 -4.89 3.19
C PRO A 59 -21.49 -4.15 1.86
N LYS A 60 -22.44 -3.25 1.63
CA LYS A 60 -22.38 -2.36 0.47
C LYS A 60 -21.25 -1.37 0.67
N ILE A 61 -20.20 -1.52 -0.12
CA ILE A 61 -19.02 -0.64 -0.05
C ILE A 61 -19.41 0.73 -0.64
N SER A 62 -19.41 1.77 0.18
CA SER A 62 -19.69 3.12 -0.27
C SER A 62 -18.56 3.64 -1.19
N PHE A 63 -18.85 4.67 -2.00
CA PHE A 63 -17.83 5.32 -2.82
C PHE A 63 -16.67 5.85 -1.96
N ALA A 64 -16.97 6.46 -0.81
CA ALA A 64 -15.97 6.95 0.13
C ALA A 64 -15.06 5.83 0.65
N THR A 65 -15.63 4.66 0.98
CA THR A 65 -14.86 3.50 1.41
C THR A 65 -13.95 2.98 0.29
N LYS A 66 -14.45 2.94 -0.95
CA LYS A 66 -13.61 2.60 -2.12
C LYS A 66 -12.45 3.56 -2.30
N LEU A 67 -12.72 4.86 -2.25
CA LEU A 67 -11.70 5.89 -2.37
C LEU A 67 -10.63 5.74 -1.28
N PHE A 68 -11.06 5.56 -0.03
CA PHE A 68 -10.16 5.34 1.10
C PHE A 68 -9.32 4.07 0.91
N SER A 69 -9.92 2.96 0.45
CA SER A 69 -9.17 1.73 0.15
C SER A 69 -8.07 1.97 -0.89
N TRP A 70 -8.36 2.73 -1.96
CA TRP A 70 -7.35 3.08 -2.95
C TRP A 70 -6.25 3.97 -2.39
N MET A 71 -6.57 4.90 -1.49
CA MET A 71 -5.55 5.72 -0.79
C MET A 71 -4.60 4.84 0.04
N VAL A 72 -5.13 3.79 0.69
CA VAL A 72 -4.33 2.82 1.45
C VAL A 72 -3.49 1.96 0.51
N ILE A 73 -4.08 1.38 -0.55
CA ILE A 73 -3.38 0.54 -1.54
C ILE A 73 -2.19 1.28 -2.17
N MET A 74 -2.40 2.53 -2.58
CA MET A 74 -1.37 3.37 -3.20
C MET A 74 -0.42 4.01 -2.21
N ARG A 75 -0.66 3.85 -0.90
CA ARG A 75 0.11 4.47 0.19
C ARG A 75 0.25 5.99 0.03
N LEU A 76 -0.85 6.67 -0.35
CA LEU A 76 -0.83 8.10 -0.69
C LEU A 76 -0.21 9.00 0.38
N PRO A 77 -0.36 8.78 1.70
CA PRO A 77 0.31 9.61 2.70
C PRO A 77 1.83 9.64 2.56
N PHE A 78 2.43 8.57 2.04
CA PHE A 78 3.89 8.48 1.85
C PHE A 78 4.38 9.21 0.59
N LEU A 79 3.49 9.66 -0.29
CA LEU A 79 3.87 10.50 -1.44
C LEU A 79 4.56 11.81 -1.02
N THR A 80 4.38 12.24 0.21
CA THR A 80 5.10 13.40 0.77
C THR A 80 6.62 13.27 0.63
N ALA A 81 7.16 12.04 0.75
CA ALA A 81 8.57 11.76 0.54
C ALA A 81 9.04 12.02 -0.91
N THR A 82 8.14 12.01 -1.89
CA THR A 82 8.42 12.36 -3.29
C THR A 82 8.09 13.82 -3.56
N ILE A 83 6.99 14.33 -3.03
CA ILE A 83 6.53 15.71 -3.25
C ILE A 83 7.55 16.72 -2.73
N VAL A 84 8.00 16.55 -1.49
CA VAL A 84 8.88 17.52 -0.82
C VAL A 84 10.21 17.74 -1.56
N PRO A 85 10.97 16.69 -1.95
CA PRO A 85 12.19 16.87 -2.72
C PRO A 85 11.97 17.53 -4.09
N ILE A 86 10.89 17.19 -4.80
CA ILE A 86 10.57 17.79 -6.09
C ILE A 86 10.25 19.29 -5.92
N LEU A 87 9.45 19.65 -4.92
CA LEU A 87 9.15 21.05 -4.61
C LEU A 87 10.40 21.82 -4.20
N LEU A 88 11.25 21.22 -3.38
CA LEU A 88 12.52 21.83 -2.97
C LEU A 88 13.44 22.05 -4.17
N GLY A 89 13.59 21.05 -5.03
CA GLY A 89 14.36 21.18 -6.27
C GLY A 89 13.84 22.29 -7.17
N ALA A 90 12.52 22.38 -7.36
CA ALA A 90 11.87 23.46 -8.12
C ALA A 90 12.09 24.83 -7.46
N ALA A 91 11.98 24.92 -6.13
CA ALA A 91 12.22 26.19 -5.40
C ALA A 91 13.67 26.66 -5.50
N VAL A 92 14.63 25.73 -5.52
CA VAL A 92 16.04 26.07 -5.76
C VAL A 92 16.26 26.53 -7.21
N ALA A 93 15.71 25.77 -8.18
CA ALA A 93 15.84 26.09 -9.60
C ALA A 93 15.23 27.45 -9.97
N SER A 94 14.10 27.83 -9.34
CA SER A 94 13.43 29.10 -9.58
C SER A 94 14.26 30.35 -9.26
N LYS A 95 15.36 30.18 -8.51
CA LYS A 95 16.33 31.28 -8.28
C LYS A 95 17.23 31.56 -9.47
N PHE A 96 17.31 30.64 -10.42
CA PHE A 96 18.25 30.70 -11.53
C PHE A 96 17.54 30.74 -12.89
N VAL A 97 16.37 30.14 -12.98
CA VAL A 97 15.58 30.02 -14.22
C VAL A 97 14.10 30.10 -13.92
N ASP A 98 13.31 30.52 -14.90
CA ASP A 98 11.84 30.45 -14.82
C ASP A 98 11.38 28.98 -14.87
N ILE A 99 10.42 28.66 -14.02
CA ILE A 99 9.86 27.31 -13.94
C ILE A 99 8.91 27.06 -15.11
N ASP A 100 9.24 26.07 -15.92
CA ASP A 100 8.31 25.53 -16.92
C ASP A 100 7.30 24.59 -16.22
N TRP A 101 6.09 25.12 -16.00
CA TRP A 101 5.03 24.42 -15.25
C TRP A 101 4.57 23.11 -15.91
N PHE A 102 4.70 23.01 -17.23
CA PHE A 102 4.37 21.76 -17.93
C PHE A 102 5.36 20.65 -17.55
N TYR A 103 6.66 20.89 -17.67
CA TYR A 103 7.68 19.91 -17.30
C TYR A 103 7.75 19.68 -15.78
N PHE A 104 7.45 20.69 -14.97
CA PHE A 104 7.29 20.53 -13.53
C PHE A 104 6.14 19.54 -13.21
N THR A 105 4.99 19.69 -13.86
CA THR A 105 3.84 18.78 -13.68
C THR A 105 4.19 17.36 -14.13
N LEU A 106 4.87 17.19 -15.27
CA LEU A 106 5.33 15.89 -15.72
C LEU A 106 6.31 15.24 -14.72
N THR A 107 7.23 16.03 -14.15
CA THR A 107 8.17 15.54 -13.12
C THR A 107 7.42 15.05 -11.89
N MET A 108 6.43 15.83 -11.42
CA MET A 108 5.59 15.45 -10.29
C MET A 108 4.81 14.16 -10.56
N LEU A 109 4.16 14.05 -11.72
CA LEU A 109 3.40 12.86 -12.13
C LEU A 109 4.31 11.63 -12.29
N GLY A 110 5.48 11.80 -12.93
CA GLY A 110 6.46 10.72 -13.08
C GLY A 110 6.95 10.19 -11.74
N GLY A 111 7.27 11.09 -10.81
CA GLY A 111 7.64 10.74 -9.45
C GLY A 111 6.51 10.01 -8.69
N PHE A 112 5.27 10.48 -8.81
CA PHE A 112 4.10 9.83 -8.19
C PHE A 112 3.89 8.41 -8.71
N PHE A 113 3.90 8.24 -10.02
CA PHE A 113 3.72 6.91 -10.61
C PHE A 113 4.85 5.96 -10.24
N LEU A 114 6.10 6.43 -10.23
CA LEU A 114 7.24 5.63 -9.80
C LEU A 114 7.10 5.20 -8.33
N HIS A 115 6.72 6.13 -7.46
CA HIS A 115 6.53 5.86 -6.04
C HIS A 115 5.41 4.85 -5.78
N ILE A 116 4.24 5.03 -6.43
CA ILE A 116 3.13 4.08 -6.31
C ILE A 116 3.52 2.71 -6.84
N GLY A 117 4.19 2.65 -8.00
CA GLY A 117 4.69 1.41 -8.59
C GLY A 117 5.66 0.67 -7.66
N THR A 118 6.58 1.38 -7.06
CA THR A 118 7.52 0.83 -6.07
C THR A 118 6.79 0.25 -4.86
N ASN A 119 5.88 1.01 -4.24
CA ASN A 119 5.16 0.55 -3.06
C ASN A 119 4.25 -0.64 -3.33
N THR A 120 3.51 -0.63 -4.44
CA THR A 120 2.61 -1.74 -4.80
C THR A 120 3.37 -2.98 -5.24
N SER A 121 4.51 -2.83 -5.89
CA SER A 121 5.43 -3.93 -6.20
C SER A 121 6.02 -4.53 -4.93
N ASN A 122 6.41 -3.71 -3.95
CA ASN A 122 6.89 -4.18 -2.65
C ASN A 122 5.83 -5.00 -1.92
N ASP A 123 4.60 -4.50 -1.79
CA ASP A 123 3.50 -5.23 -1.15
C ASP A 123 3.20 -6.58 -1.84
N TYR A 124 3.30 -6.62 -3.19
CA TYR A 124 3.15 -7.87 -3.92
C TYR A 124 4.25 -8.89 -3.61
N TYR A 125 5.53 -8.48 -3.68
CA TYR A 125 6.65 -9.40 -3.45
C TYR A 125 6.80 -9.78 -1.98
N ASP A 126 6.46 -8.93 -1.03
CA ASP A 126 6.43 -9.26 0.40
C ASP A 126 5.34 -10.29 0.72
N HIS A 127 4.18 -10.18 0.06
CA HIS A 127 3.15 -11.23 0.13
C HIS A 127 3.63 -12.56 -0.48
N ILE A 128 4.15 -12.56 -1.73
CA ILE A 128 4.61 -13.80 -2.41
C ILE A 128 5.74 -14.48 -1.65
N SER A 129 6.58 -13.73 -0.96
CA SER A 129 7.70 -14.26 -0.19
C SER A 129 7.32 -14.72 1.22
N GLY A 130 6.09 -14.46 1.68
CA GLY A 130 5.65 -14.73 3.05
C GLY A 130 6.21 -13.78 4.09
N THR A 131 6.91 -12.72 3.69
CA THR A 131 7.49 -11.73 4.61
C THR A 131 6.40 -11.02 5.40
N ASP A 132 5.31 -10.67 4.74
CA ASP A 132 4.16 -10.01 5.35
C ASP A 132 3.47 -10.93 6.37
N GLU A 133 3.25 -12.19 6.04
CA GLU A 133 2.61 -13.16 6.92
C GLU A 133 3.46 -13.47 8.15
N ALA A 134 4.78 -13.45 8.01
CA ALA A 134 5.72 -13.69 9.10
C ALA A 134 5.91 -12.48 10.03
N ASN A 135 5.54 -11.27 9.58
CA ASN A 135 5.69 -10.06 10.38
C ASN A 135 4.46 -9.79 11.25
N TYR A 136 4.54 -10.13 12.54
CA TYR A 136 3.49 -9.89 13.53
C TYR A 136 3.60 -8.53 14.24
N ASN A 137 4.77 -7.88 14.18
CA ASN A 137 5.06 -6.62 14.89
C ASN A 137 4.98 -5.40 13.96
N TYR A 138 3.97 -5.37 13.09
CA TYR A 138 3.77 -4.23 12.19
C TYR A 138 2.94 -3.13 12.84
N MET A 139 3.20 -1.88 12.44
CA MET A 139 2.45 -0.70 12.86
C MET A 139 1.90 0.04 11.63
N ILE A 140 0.63 -0.19 11.30
CA ILE A 140 -0.02 0.51 10.20
C ILE A 140 -0.17 2.00 10.55
N PRO A 141 0.13 2.93 9.65
CA PRO A 141 0.63 2.76 8.28
C PRO A 141 2.15 2.75 8.14
N PHE A 142 2.91 2.82 9.23
CA PHE A 142 4.35 3.15 9.23
C PHE A 142 5.28 1.97 8.94
N SER A 143 4.90 0.75 9.29
CA SER A 143 5.73 -0.44 9.06
C SER A 143 4.89 -1.64 8.59
N GLY A 144 5.53 -2.57 7.88
CA GLY A 144 4.91 -3.83 7.46
C GLY A 144 4.01 -3.76 6.23
N GLY A 145 4.26 -2.83 5.33
CA GLY A 145 3.50 -2.72 4.10
C GLY A 145 2.12 -2.06 4.27
N SER A 146 1.32 -2.02 3.20
CA SER A 146 -0.07 -1.53 3.27
C SER A 146 -1.03 -2.56 3.85
N ARG A 147 -0.62 -3.83 3.88
CA ARG A 147 -1.46 -4.98 4.25
C ARG A 147 -2.75 -5.12 3.41
N SER A 148 -2.82 -4.44 2.29
CA SER A 148 -4.03 -4.38 1.46
C SER A 148 -4.43 -5.74 0.90
N ILE A 149 -3.46 -6.62 0.61
CA ILE A 149 -3.72 -8.00 0.16
C ILE A 149 -4.26 -8.83 1.34
N GLN A 150 -3.63 -8.77 2.52
CA GLN A 150 -4.04 -9.49 3.71
C GLN A 150 -5.42 -9.04 4.23
N MET A 151 -5.73 -7.75 4.07
CA MET A 151 -7.05 -7.19 4.39
C MET A 151 -8.11 -7.48 3.32
N GLY A 152 -7.76 -8.13 2.20
CA GLY A 152 -8.69 -8.43 1.12
C GLY A 152 -9.17 -7.22 0.32
N LEU A 153 -8.48 -6.08 0.41
CA LEU A 153 -8.83 -4.86 -0.34
C LEU A 153 -8.50 -4.99 -1.83
N ILE A 154 -7.49 -5.79 -2.14
CA ILE A 154 -7.05 -6.07 -3.51
C ILE A 154 -6.47 -7.49 -3.59
N THR A 155 -6.63 -8.14 -4.74
CA THR A 155 -5.99 -9.44 -4.99
C THR A 155 -4.50 -9.28 -5.28
N PRO A 156 -3.66 -10.31 -5.06
CA PRO A 156 -2.23 -10.26 -5.42
C PRO A 156 -2.00 -9.89 -6.89
N LYS A 157 -2.77 -10.48 -7.82
CA LYS A 157 -2.72 -10.13 -9.24
C LYS A 157 -3.13 -8.68 -9.50
N GLY A 158 -4.14 -8.19 -8.79
CA GLY A 158 -4.57 -6.79 -8.85
C GLY A 158 -3.46 -5.84 -8.40
N MET A 159 -2.76 -6.17 -7.30
CA MET A 159 -1.64 -5.39 -6.79
C MET A 159 -0.49 -5.33 -7.80
N LEU A 160 -0.13 -6.47 -8.39
CA LEU A 160 0.89 -6.52 -9.45
C LEU A 160 0.49 -5.69 -10.67
N ASN A 161 -0.78 -5.74 -11.10
CA ASN A 161 -1.27 -4.93 -12.22
C ASN A 161 -1.16 -3.44 -11.93
N VAL A 162 -1.48 -2.98 -10.71
CA VAL A 162 -1.29 -1.58 -10.31
C VAL A 162 0.19 -1.20 -10.43
N ALA A 163 1.11 -2.04 -9.95
CA ALA A 163 2.55 -1.79 -10.06
C ALA A 163 2.98 -1.66 -11.52
N ILE A 164 2.61 -2.60 -12.38
CA ILE A 164 2.97 -2.58 -13.81
C ILE A 164 2.43 -1.32 -14.50
N VAL A 165 1.15 -1.00 -14.28
CA VAL A 165 0.51 0.17 -14.91
C VAL A 165 1.19 1.47 -14.46
N THR A 166 1.46 1.62 -13.16
CA THR A 166 2.08 2.85 -12.65
C THR A 166 3.54 2.98 -13.06
N PHE A 167 4.32 1.90 -13.13
CA PHE A 167 5.65 1.94 -13.72
C PHE A 167 5.62 2.31 -15.20
N ALA A 168 4.69 1.75 -15.98
CA ALA A 168 4.53 2.10 -17.39
C ALA A 168 4.15 3.58 -17.57
N LEU A 169 3.24 4.10 -16.74
CA LEU A 169 2.86 5.52 -16.77
C LEU A 169 4.04 6.41 -16.39
N SER A 170 4.84 6.03 -15.39
CA SER A 170 6.07 6.77 -15.04
C SER A 170 7.05 6.83 -16.22
N ALA A 171 7.27 5.70 -16.89
CA ALA A 171 8.13 5.65 -18.07
C ALA A 171 7.61 6.52 -19.23
N LEU A 172 6.30 6.45 -19.52
CA LEU A 172 5.66 7.27 -20.56
C LEU A 172 5.79 8.78 -20.28
N VAL A 173 5.54 9.19 -19.03
CA VAL A 173 5.70 10.59 -18.60
C VAL A 173 7.19 11.00 -18.60
N GLY A 174 8.10 10.07 -18.41
CA GLY A 174 9.54 10.30 -18.48
C GLY A 174 10.05 10.62 -19.90
N ILE A 175 9.39 10.15 -20.94
CA ILE A 175 9.83 10.35 -22.34
C ILE A 175 10.01 11.85 -22.70
N PRO A 176 9.00 12.72 -22.54
CA PRO A 176 9.18 14.14 -22.84
C PRO A 176 10.21 14.83 -21.91
N LEU A 177 10.39 14.35 -20.69
CA LEU A 177 11.42 14.86 -19.78
C LEU A 177 12.83 14.53 -20.29
N ILE A 178 13.04 13.34 -20.85
CA ILE A 178 14.33 12.94 -21.47
C ILE A 178 14.62 13.82 -22.68
N TYR A 179 13.63 14.08 -23.53
CA TYR A 179 13.82 14.96 -24.69
C TYR A 179 14.16 16.40 -24.27
N LYS A 180 13.58 16.90 -23.18
CA LYS A 180 13.82 18.27 -22.70
C LYS A 180 15.13 18.41 -21.94
N ALA A 181 15.41 17.52 -21.00
CA ALA A 181 16.51 17.65 -20.03
C ALA A 181 17.71 16.73 -20.34
N GLY A 182 17.59 15.89 -21.37
CA GLY A 182 18.68 15.06 -21.83
C GLY A 182 18.74 13.66 -21.21
N ILE A 183 19.72 12.88 -21.63
CA ILE A 183 19.89 11.47 -21.31
C ILE A 183 20.10 11.19 -19.81
N SER A 184 20.54 12.17 -19.04
CA SER A 184 20.75 12.02 -17.59
C SER A 184 19.46 11.65 -16.87
N ILE A 185 18.30 12.14 -17.35
CA ILE A 185 16.98 11.80 -16.78
C ILE A 185 16.68 10.30 -16.98
N LEU A 186 17.07 9.74 -18.12
CA LEU A 186 16.91 8.30 -18.37
C LEU A 186 17.73 7.46 -17.37
N TYR A 187 19.00 7.82 -17.15
CA TYR A 187 19.84 7.12 -16.20
C TYR A 187 19.30 7.19 -14.76
N LEU A 188 18.86 8.37 -14.34
CA LEU A 188 18.25 8.54 -13.00
C LEU A 188 16.92 7.74 -12.90
N GLY A 189 16.10 7.74 -13.95
CA GLY A 189 14.87 6.96 -14.00
C GLY A 189 15.13 5.44 -13.92
N ILE A 190 16.14 4.94 -14.65
CA ILE A 190 16.53 3.52 -14.60
C ILE A 190 17.06 3.16 -13.20
N ILE A 191 17.91 3.98 -12.60
CA ILE A 191 18.46 3.74 -11.26
C ILE A 191 17.32 3.73 -10.23
N GLY A 192 16.42 4.72 -10.29
CA GLY A 192 15.24 4.80 -9.41
C GLY A 192 14.33 3.59 -9.57
N PHE A 193 14.03 3.19 -10.81
CA PHE A 193 13.21 1.99 -11.08
C PHE A 193 13.87 0.72 -10.55
N LEU A 194 15.14 0.48 -10.88
CA LEU A 194 15.85 -0.74 -10.46
C LEU A 194 15.99 -0.81 -8.94
N SER A 195 16.31 0.31 -8.27
CA SER A 195 16.39 0.35 -6.81
C SER A 195 15.03 0.11 -6.16
N GLY A 196 13.95 0.73 -6.65
CA GLY A 196 12.61 0.52 -6.13
C GLY A 196 12.08 -0.89 -6.38
N PHE A 197 12.23 -1.40 -7.59
CA PHE A 197 11.74 -2.74 -7.97
C PHE A 197 12.49 -3.85 -7.22
N PHE A 198 13.82 -3.84 -7.27
CA PHE A 198 14.64 -4.86 -6.62
C PHE A 198 14.79 -4.69 -5.10
N TYR A 199 14.14 -3.69 -4.53
CA TYR A 199 14.09 -3.56 -3.09
C TYR A 199 13.51 -4.83 -2.44
N THR A 200 12.40 -5.35 -2.98
CA THR A 200 11.76 -6.60 -2.52
C THR A 200 11.70 -7.69 -3.58
N ALA A 201 11.81 -7.35 -4.88
CA ALA A 201 11.73 -8.32 -5.97
C ALA A 201 12.98 -9.20 -6.08
N PRO A 202 12.82 -10.51 -6.42
CA PRO A 202 13.93 -11.36 -6.76
C PRO A 202 14.63 -10.87 -8.05
N PRO A 203 15.93 -11.16 -8.25
CA PRO A 203 16.78 -12.01 -7.40
C PRO A 203 17.45 -11.26 -6.25
N PHE A 204 17.44 -9.92 -6.23
CA PHE A 204 18.28 -9.16 -5.31
C PHE A 204 17.66 -9.01 -3.93
N ARG A 205 16.38 -8.62 -3.82
CA ARG A 205 15.66 -8.46 -2.55
C ARG A 205 16.47 -7.70 -1.50
N PHE A 206 16.89 -6.49 -1.81
CA PHE A 206 17.81 -5.69 -0.96
C PHE A 206 17.26 -5.47 0.45
N ALA A 207 15.95 -5.36 0.62
CA ALA A 207 15.29 -5.23 1.92
C ALA A 207 15.57 -6.40 2.86
N SER A 208 15.80 -7.61 2.33
CA SER A 208 16.09 -8.80 3.13
C SER A 208 17.58 -9.00 3.42
N ARG A 209 18.44 -8.09 2.96
CA ARG A 209 19.89 -8.18 3.13
C ARG A 209 20.37 -7.13 4.13
N LYS A 210 21.00 -7.58 5.22
CA LYS A 210 21.47 -6.72 6.33
C LYS A 210 22.23 -5.49 5.81
N GLY A 211 21.70 -4.30 6.10
CA GLY A 211 22.30 -3.01 5.78
C GLY A 211 22.14 -2.54 4.34
N LEU A 212 21.85 -3.43 3.37
CA LEU A 212 21.73 -3.02 1.97
C LEU A 212 20.41 -2.31 1.68
N GLY A 213 19.33 -2.71 2.35
CA GLY A 213 18.03 -2.03 2.25
C GLY A 213 18.12 -0.60 2.75
N GLU A 214 18.70 -0.40 3.92
CA GLU A 214 18.89 0.91 4.54
C GLU A 214 19.81 1.80 3.71
N LEU A 215 20.92 1.24 3.20
CA LEU A 215 21.83 1.97 2.30
C LEU A 215 21.10 2.44 1.04
N LEU A 216 20.29 1.55 0.43
CA LEU A 216 19.54 1.88 -0.78
C LEU A 216 18.50 2.98 -0.53
N ILE A 217 17.79 2.92 0.60
CA ILE A 217 16.87 4.00 1.01
C ILE A 217 17.64 5.30 1.21
N GLY A 218 18.77 5.27 1.92
CA GLY A 218 19.62 6.44 2.14
C GLY A 218 20.08 7.08 0.82
N LEU A 219 20.49 6.28 -0.16
CA LEU A 219 20.90 6.76 -1.48
C LEU A 219 19.76 7.34 -2.32
N ASN A 220 18.54 6.83 -2.18
CA ASN A 220 17.40 7.30 -2.98
C ASN A 220 16.71 8.54 -2.38
N PHE A 221 16.78 8.73 -1.06
CA PHE A 221 16.07 9.81 -0.37
C PHE A 221 16.97 10.80 0.37
N GLY A 222 18.25 10.49 0.49
CA GLY A 222 19.22 11.29 1.27
C GLY A 222 19.89 12.40 0.49
N PRO A 223 20.68 12.12 -0.57
CA PRO A 223 21.45 13.14 -1.32
C PRO A 223 20.62 14.12 -2.10
#